data_59c74dcf29590b43ef6db7ffabd37f71
#
_entry.id   59c74dcf29590b43ef6db7ffabd37f71
#
_cell.length_a   1.000
_cell.length_b   1.000
_cell.length_c   1.000
_cell.angle_alpha   90.00
_cell.angle_beta   90.00
_cell.angle_gamma   90.00
#
_symmetry.space_group_name_H-M   'P 1'
#
loop_
_entity.id
_entity.type
_entity.pdbx_description
1 polymer ?
#
loop_
_entity_poly.entity_id
_entity_poly.type
_entity_poly.pdbx_seq_one_letter_code
_entity_poly.pdbx_strand_id
1 'polypeptide(L)'
;YMYPVAPLDYYEAEDLIDWGAATDFIKEAFEYVVAALEKIIDVLFVSTDDPLQVNTITLSTNTQLDSSGYTYTPETSKDNYNHLSSDIFIDGDYDQPSITEPNYAIETIVHELGHALGLKHTFDTAEYGQIGEGPFLESESEDNTDWTMMSYTDGDSTYSANFAPLDIAALHYIYGVAADVNEGNSTYLFDDSQGVFVVDGQGVDVIDASSAQSAATIYLTEGDWSFIGEKSDLITSANQLTINFNTEIEDAIGGDFDDTLSGNLLDNSLQGGKGNDLIKGEAGNDYL
;
A
#
# COMPACT_ATOMS: atom_id res chain seq x y z
N TYR A 1 -3.94 -17.69 6.93
CA TYR A 1 -3.72 -17.21 8.31
C TYR A 1 -4.27 -18.19 9.33
N MET A 2 -3.80 -18.06 10.57
CA MET A 2 -4.19 -18.96 11.66
C MET A 2 -4.31 -18.19 12.99
N TYR A 3 -5.22 -18.66 13.84
CA TYR A 3 -5.34 -18.21 15.24
C TYR A 3 -4.93 -19.36 16.17
N PRO A 4 -3.68 -19.38 16.68
CA PRO A 4 -3.24 -20.43 17.58
C PRO A 4 -4.09 -20.50 18.85
N VAL A 5 -4.45 -21.71 19.27
CA VAL A 5 -5.18 -21.95 20.52
C VAL A 5 -4.26 -22.34 21.68
N ALA A 6 -2.98 -22.52 21.39
CA ALA A 6 -1.89 -22.73 22.32
C ALA A 6 -0.60 -22.16 21.69
N PRO A 7 0.40 -21.77 22.50
CA PRO A 7 1.68 -21.30 21.99
C PRO A 7 2.29 -22.33 21.04
N LEU A 8 2.88 -21.85 19.95
CA LEU A 8 3.60 -22.72 19.01
C LEU A 8 4.97 -23.09 19.59
N ASP A 9 5.47 -24.25 19.25
CA ASP A 9 6.66 -24.84 19.86
C ASP A 9 7.96 -24.03 19.60
N TYR A 10 7.93 -23.14 18.61
CA TYR A 10 9.06 -22.31 18.22
C TYR A 10 9.01 -20.88 18.79
N TYR A 11 7.95 -20.51 19.53
CA TYR A 11 7.87 -19.19 20.16
C TYR A 11 8.98 -19.01 21.19
N GLU A 12 9.57 -17.81 21.19
CA GLU A 12 10.63 -17.44 22.13
C GLU A 12 10.07 -17.13 23.53
N ALA A 13 10.95 -17.02 24.52
CA ALA A 13 10.50 -16.81 25.91
C ALA A 13 9.76 -15.47 26.10
N GLU A 14 10.09 -14.46 25.31
CA GLU A 14 9.44 -13.14 25.32
C GLU A 14 8.02 -13.20 24.75
N ASP A 15 7.79 -14.02 23.72
CA ASP A 15 6.45 -14.21 23.12
C ASP A 15 5.47 -14.85 24.10
N LEU A 16 6.00 -15.59 25.08
CA LEU A 16 5.22 -16.36 26.05
C LEU A 16 4.84 -15.57 27.31
N ILE A 17 5.22 -14.31 27.42
CA ILE A 17 4.85 -13.47 28.58
C ILE A 17 3.33 -13.19 28.52
N ASP A 18 2.58 -13.83 29.41
CA ASP A 18 1.12 -13.78 29.45
C ASP A 18 0.45 -14.07 28.09
N TRP A 19 1.06 -15.02 27.33
CA TRP A 19 0.54 -15.41 26.03
C TRP A 19 -0.94 -15.76 26.08
N GLY A 20 -1.71 -15.28 25.11
CA GLY A 20 -3.11 -15.58 24.89
C GLY A 20 -3.42 -15.83 23.42
N ALA A 21 -4.48 -16.62 23.18
CA ALA A 21 -5.05 -16.74 21.85
C ALA A 21 -5.69 -15.37 21.46
N ALA A 22 -5.66 -15.06 20.16
CA ALA A 22 -6.35 -13.87 19.66
C ALA A 22 -7.81 -13.82 20.14
N THR A 23 -8.23 -12.67 20.67
CA THR A 23 -9.59 -12.44 21.12
C THR A 23 -10.55 -12.39 19.94
N ASP A 24 -11.87 -12.47 20.20
CA ASP A 24 -12.85 -12.37 19.13
C ASP A 24 -12.78 -11.00 18.43
N PHE A 25 -12.49 -9.91 19.17
CA PHE A 25 -12.26 -8.59 18.59
C PHE A 25 -11.06 -8.57 17.63
N ILE A 26 -9.92 -9.11 18.06
CA ILE A 26 -8.69 -9.14 17.23
C ILE A 26 -8.92 -9.96 15.95
N LYS A 27 -9.63 -11.09 16.05
CA LYS A 27 -9.99 -11.91 14.88
C LYS A 27 -10.89 -11.15 13.90
N GLU A 28 -11.98 -10.56 14.41
CA GLU A 28 -12.92 -9.79 13.59
C GLU A 28 -12.23 -8.58 12.95
N ALA A 29 -11.35 -7.89 13.67
CA ALA A 29 -10.60 -6.75 13.14
C ALA A 29 -9.61 -7.18 12.05
N PHE A 30 -8.86 -8.25 12.26
CA PHE A 30 -7.96 -8.80 11.26
C PHE A 30 -8.71 -9.24 10.00
N GLU A 31 -9.80 -10.00 10.16
CA GLU A 31 -10.63 -10.45 9.03
C GLU A 31 -11.26 -9.28 8.27
N TYR A 32 -11.63 -8.21 8.96
CA TYR A 32 -12.08 -6.97 8.32
C TYR A 32 -10.99 -6.33 7.46
N VAL A 33 -9.77 -6.20 8.00
CA VAL A 33 -8.62 -5.60 7.29
C VAL A 33 -8.22 -6.44 6.07
N VAL A 34 -8.06 -7.75 6.22
CA VAL A 34 -7.68 -8.61 5.09
C VAL A 34 -8.77 -8.65 4.01
N ALA A 35 -10.05 -8.64 4.36
CA ALA A 35 -11.14 -8.61 3.40
C ALA A 35 -11.23 -7.27 2.62
N ALA A 36 -10.75 -6.18 3.20
CA ALA A 36 -10.57 -4.91 2.48
C ALA A 36 -9.37 -4.97 1.55
N LEU A 37 -8.25 -5.54 2.02
CA LEU A 37 -7.00 -5.62 1.27
C LEU A 37 -7.09 -6.56 0.05
N GLU A 38 -7.79 -7.70 0.15
CA GLU A 38 -8.05 -8.62 -0.97
C GLU A 38 -8.73 -7.97 -2.18
N LYS A 39 -9.41 -6.85 -1.98
CA LYS A 39 -10.04 -6.08 -3.06
C LYS A 39 -9.08 -5.14 -3.78
N ILE A 40 -7.87 -5.01 -3.27
CA ILE A 40 -6.88 -4.03 -3.74
C ILE A 40 -5.65 -4.72 -4.30
N ILE A 41 -5.16 -5.77 -3.64
CA ILE A 41 -3.98 -6.53 -4.06
C ILE A 41 -4.35 -7.94 -4.52
N ASP A 42 -3.54 -8.53 -5.41
CA ASP A 42 -3.76 -9.90 -5.94
C ASP A 42 -3.31 -10.98 -4.96
N VAL A 43 -3.93 -11.00 -3.78
CA VAL A 43 -3.69 -11.98 -2.71
C VAL A 43 -5.01 -12.49 -2.16
N LEU A 44 -5.09 -13.78 -1.90
CA LEU A 44 -6.22 -14.41 -1.21
C LEU A 44 -5.78 -14.88 0.19
N PHE A 45 -6.42 -14.38 1.25
CA PHE A 45 -6.17 -14.78 2.61
C PHE A 45 -7.09 -15.94 3.02
N VAL A 46 -6.53 -17.11 3.24
CA VAL A 46 -7.28 -18.33 3.58
C VAL A 46 -6.96 -18.75 5.00
N SER A 47 -7.98 -18.99 5.82
CA SER A 47 -7.79 -19.50 7.17
C SER A 47 -7.34 -20.97 7.15
N THR A 48 -6.47 -21.36 8.08
CA THR A 48 -5.98 -22.74 8.25
C THR A 48 -5.85 -23.09 9.74
N ASP A 49 -5.98 -24.36 10.06
CA ASP A 49 -5.68 -24.91 11.40
C ASP A 49 -4.33 -25.67 11.40
N ASP A 50 -3.61 -25.69 10.28
CA ASP A 50 -2.32 -26.39 10.15
C ASP A 50 -1.16 -25.43 10.44
N PRO A 51 -0.48 -25.53 11.59
CA PRO A 51 0.64 -24.66 11.95
C PRO A 51 1.88 -24.87 11.07
N LEU A 52 1.90 -25.91 10.26
CA LEU A 52 2.99 -26.20 9.32
C LEU A 52 2.66 -25.75 7.89
N GLN A 53 1.49 -25.14 7.69
CA GLN A 53 1.12 -24.59 6.40
C GLN A 53 2.09 -23.47 6.03
N VAL A 54 2.66 -23.53 4.82
CA VAL A 54 3.56 -22.49 4.29
C VAL A 54 2.83 -21.17 4.08
N ASN A 55 3.56 -20.07 4.17
CA ASN A 55 3.04 -18.71 4.00
C ASN A 55 1.87 -18.41 4.95
N THR A 56 2.01 -18.82 6.21
CA THR A 56 0.96 -18.60 7.21
C THR A 56 1.30 -17.41 8.10
N ILE A 57 0.36 -16.50 8.24
CA ILE A 57 0.39 -15.43 9.25
C ILE A 57 -0.35 -15.93 10.47
N THR A 58 0.28 -15.93 11.64
CA THR A 58 -0.39 -16.25 12.91
C THR A 58 -0.73 -14.98 13.67
N LEU A 59 -1.82 -15.02 14.44
CA LEU A 59 -2.21 -13.95 15.35
C LEU A 59 -2.38 -14.47 16.76
N SER A 60 -1.69 -13.85 17.71
CA SER A 60 -1.75 -14.13 19.14
C SER A 60 -1.72 -12.82 19.94
N THR A 61 -1.92 -12.94 21.26
CA THR A 61 -1.71 -11.83 22.19
C THR A 61 -0.62 -12.18 23.19
N ASN A 62 0.02 -11.17 23.74
CA ASN A 62 0.90 -11.28 24.88
C ASN A 62 0.94 -9.94 25.64
N THR A 63 1.66 -9.86 26.75
CA THR A 63 1.90 -8.57 27.44
C THR A 63 3.13 -7.91 26.86
N GLN A 64 2.98 -6.68 26.43
CA GLN A 64 4.07 -5.84 25.88
C GLN A 64 4.28 -4.62 26.77
N LEU A 65 5.54 -4.24 27.00
CA LEU A 65 5.88 -3.14 27.92
C LEU A 65 5.98 -1.78 27.19
N ASP A 66 6.46 -1.79 25.95
CA ASP A 66 6.84 -0.58 25.22
C ASP A 66 6.24 -0.53 23.79
N SER A 67 5.35 -1.45 23.42
CA SER A 67 4.68 -1.49 22.10
C SER A 67 3.21 -1.93 22.24
N SER A 68 2.43 -1.70 21.21
CA SER A 68 1.03 -2.16 21.09
C SER A 68 0.91 -3.45 20.27
N GLY A 69 1.92 -3.74 19.50
CA GLY A 69 2.08 -4.93 18.68
C GLY A 69 3.52 -5.11 18.25
N TYR A 70 3.85 -6.28 17.75
CA TYR A 70 5.05 -6.54 16.97
C TYR A 70 4.83 -7.73 16.04
N THR A 71 5.65 -7.77 14.99
CA THR A 71 5.59 -8.83 13.99
C THR A 71 6.98 -9.34 13.67
N TYR A 72 7.13 -10.66 13.67
CA TYR A 72 8.25 -11.28 13.02
C TYR A 72 8.04 -11.22 11.50
N THR A 73 8.85 -10.40 10.83
CA THR A 73 8.77 -10.26 9.38
C THR A 73 9.03 -11.59 8.67
N PRO A 74 8.49 -11.80 7.46
CA PRO A 74 8.70 -13.04 6.73
C PRO A 74 10.19 -13.33 6.57
N GLU A 75 10.68 -14.33 7.25
CA GLU A 75 12.04 -14.83 7.09
C GLU A 75 12.05 -16.13 6.28
N THR A 76 12.94 -16.18 5.29
CA THR A 76 13.32 -17.47 4.71
C THR A 76 14.17 -18.20 5.72
N SER A 77 13.66 -19.22 6.38
CA SER A 77 14.49 -20.03 7.27
C SER A 77 15.69 -20.55 6.49
N LYS A 78 16.89 -20.45 7.08
CA LYS A 78 18.16 -20.86 6.44
C LYS A 78 18.16 -22.34 6.01
N ASP A 79 17.24 -23.13 6.53
CA ASP A 79 17.15 -24.57 6.34
C ASP A 79 15.98 -25.01 5.45
N ASN A 80 15.05 -24.12 5.09
CA ASN A 80 13.89 -24.51 4.29
C ASN A 80 13.32 -23.30 3.50
N TYR A 81 13.78 -23.11 2.28
CA TYR A 81 13.46 -21.99 1.39
C TYR A 81 11.97 -21.86 1.00
N ASN A 82 11.10 -22.70 1.55
CA ASN A 82 9.69 -22.77 1.17
C ASN A 82 8.72 -22.25 2.25
N HIS A 83 9.22 -21.71 3.36
CA HIS A 83 8.38 -21.23 4.45
C HIS A 83 8.55 -19.72 4.63
N LEU A 84 7.61 -18.97 4.09
CA LEU A 84 7.35 -17.59 4.48
C LEU A 84 6.25 -17.66 5.53
N SER A 85 6.58 -17.55 6.79
CA SER A 85 5.63 -17.40 7.89
C SER A 85 5.93 -16.12 8.63
N SER A 86 4.91 -15.56 9.23
CA SER A 86 4.97 -14.35 10.02
C SER A 86 4.09 -14.52 11.25
N ASP A 87 4.58 -14.10 12.39
CA ASP A 87 3.83 -14.17 13.64
C ASP A 87 3.57 -12.76 14.15
N ILE A 88 2.28 -12.43 14.31
CA ILE A 88 1.80 -11.15 14.83
C ILE A 88 1.38 -11.33 16.27
N PHE A 89 1.90 -10.47 17.14
CA PHE A 89 1.51 -10.39 18.54
C PHE A 89 0.93 -9.02 18.84
N ILE A 90 -0.30 -8.97 19.33
CA ILE A 90 -0.98 -7.74 19.76
C ILE A 90 -0.98 -7.70 21.28
N ASP A 91 -0.73 -6.54 21.87
CA ASP A 91 -0.83 -6.38 23.32
C ASP A 91 -2.27 -6.69 23.81
N GLY A 92 -2.37 -7.60 24.77
CA GLY A 92 -3.65 -8.06 25.31
C GLY A 92 -4.50 -6.96 25.95
N ASP A 93 -3.91 -5.84 26.34
CA ASP A 93 -4.61 -4.69 26.90
C ASP A 93 -5.38 -3.87 25.84
N TYR A 94 -5.15 -4.11 24.54
CA TYR A 94 -5.84 -3.44 23.42
C TYR A 94 -7.14 -4.12 22.97
N ASP A 95 -7.66 -5.07 23.75
CA ASP A 95 -8.96 -5.70 23.46
C ASP A 95 -10.10 -4.67 23.55
N GLN A 96 -10.90 -4.56 22.51
CA GLN A 96 -11.98 -3.60 22.37
C GLN A 96 -13.34 -4.32 22.19
N PRO A 97 -14.45 -3.69 22.54
CA PRO A 97 -15.76 -4.35 22.45
C PRO A 97 -16.32 -4.45 21.03
N SER A 98 -15.79 -3.71 20.05
CA SER A 98 -16.38 -3.64 18.71
C SER A 98 -15.43 -3.01 17.69
N ILE A 99 -15.54 -3.44 16.43
CA ILE A 99 -14.85 -2.88 15.25
C ILE A 99 -15.64 -1.78 14.53
N THR A 100 -16.65 -1.20 15.16
CA THR A 100 -17.61 -0.28 14.50
C THR A 100 -16.99 1.02 13.98
N GLU A 101 -15.87 1.43 14.58
CA GLU A 101 -15.15 2.63 14.17
C GLU A 101 -13.64 2.34 14.18
N PRO A 102 -12.85 2.92 13.27
CA PRO A 102 -11.39 2.85 13.34
C PRO A 102 -10.90 3.32 14.71
N ASN A 103 -9.95 2.61 15.27
CA ASN A 103 -9.36 2.91 16.56
C ASN A 103 -7.90 2.44 16.58
N TYR A 104 -7.15 2.82 17.59
CA TYR A 104 -5.73 2.52 17.70
C TYR A 104 -5.41 1.01 17.62
N ALA A 105 -6.26 0.15 18.16
CA ALA A 105 -6.04 -1.30 18.09
C ALA A 105 -6.17 -1.85 16.66
N ILE A 106 -7.13 -1.34 15.87
CA ILE A 106 -7.28 -1.72 14.46
C ILE A 106 -6.09 -1.19 13.65
N GLU A 107 -5.68 0.05 13.90
CA GLU A 107 -4.50 0.65 13.25
C GLU A 107 -3.24 -0.15 13.55
N THR A 108 -3.04 -0.59 14.80
CA THR A 108 -1.95 -1.51 15.15
C THR A 108 -2.01 -2.80 14.33
N ILE A 109 -3.20 -3.39 14.16
CA ILE A 109 -3.36 -4.62 13.34
C ILE A 109 -3.00 -4.35 11.88
N VAL A 110 -3.36 -3.20 11.30
CA VAL A 110 -2.95 -2.81 9.94
C VAL A 110 -1.44 -2.68 9.84
N HIS A 111 -0.82 -1.99 10.80
CA HIS A 111 0.63 -1.82 10.88
C HIS A 111 1.36 -3.17 10.92
N GLU A 112 0.97 -4.04 11.86
CA GLU A 112 1.60 -5.35 12.03
C GLU A 112 1.36 -6.27 10.83
N LEU A 113 0.18 -6.19 10.20
CA LEU A 113 -0.07 -6.89 8.94
C LEU A 113 0.83 -6.36 7.81
N GLY A 114 1.13 -5.07 7.78
CA GLY A 114 2.10 -4.48 6.86
C GLY A 114 3.47 -5.17 6.97
N HIS A 115 3.97 -5.34 8.19
CA HIS A 115 5.20 -6.09 8.45
C HIS A 115 5.10 -7.55 8.01
N ALA A 116 3.98 -8.21 8.31
CA ALA A 116 3.74 -9.60 7.90
C ALA A 116 3.71 -9.76 6.37
N LEU A 117 3.38 -8.72 5.64
CA LEU A 117 3.40 -8.67 4.17
C LEU A 117 4.73 -8.16 3.59
N GLY A 118 5.71 -7.83 4.43
CA GLY A 118 7.07 -7.47 4.02
C GLY A 118 7.35 -5.96 3.98
N LEU A 119 6.41 -5.11 4.41
CA LEU A 119 6.67 -3.68 4.56
C LEU A 119 7.58 -3.41 5.77
N LYS A 120 8.33 -2.34 5.70
CA LYS A 120 9.25 -1.87 6.75
C LYS A 120 8.83 -0.49 7.21
N HIS A 121 9.28 -0.11 8.41
CA HIS A 121 9.17 1.28 8.81
C HIS A 121 9.88 2.19 7.79
N THR A 122 9.26 3.30 7.49
CA THR A 122 9.78 4.29 6.54
C THR A 122 11.03 5.00 7.04
N PHE A 123 11.19 5.09 8.36
CA PHE A 123 12.34 5.70 9.06
C PHE A 123 13.45 4.71 9.41
N ASP A 124 13.29 3.42 9.16
CA ASP A 124 14.32 2.42 9.48
C ASP A 124 15.62 2.71 8.74
N THR A 125 16.72 2.64 9.48
CA THR A 125 18.06 2.79 8.96
C THR A 125 18.79 1.45 8.96
N ALA A 126 19.94 1.36 8.28
CA ALA A 126 20.72 0.14 8.12
C ALA A 126 21.17 -0.55 9.43
N GLU A 127 20.89 0.01 10.62
CA GLU A 127 21.26 -0.58 11.92
C GLU A 127 20.59 -1.94 12.20
N TYR A 128 19.46 -2.24 11.56
CA TYR A 128 18.76 -3.51 11.72
C TYR A 128 19.18 -4.60 10.72
N GLY A 129 20.32 -4.46 10.05
CA GLY A 129 20.89 -5.47 9.16
C GLY A 129 20.07 -5.76 7.90
N GLN A 130 19.15 -4.88 7.56
CA GLN A 130 18.25 -5.00 6.44
C GLN A 130 18.91 -4.53 5.14
N ILE A 131 18.54 -5.15 4.02
CA ILE A 131 19.00 -4.73 2.69
C ILE A 131 18.30 -3.42 2.33
N GLY A 132 19.08 -2.36 2.22
CA GLY A 132 18.62 -1.01 1.91
C GLY A 132 19.10 0.00 2.94
N GLU A 133 19.51 1.16 2.49
CA GLU A 133 19.91 2.27 3.35
C GLU A 133 18.68 3.18 3.48
N GLY A 134 17.94 3.07 4.59
CA GLY A 134 16.91 4.05 4.98
C GLY A 134 17.54 5.35 5.52
N PRO A 135 16.76 6.38 5.85
CA PRO A 135 15.31 6.35 5.83
C PRO A 135 14.76 6.30 4.39
N PHE A 136 13.60 5.64 4.19
CA PHE A 136 12.96 5.55 2.88
C PHE A 136 12.12 6.80 2.57
N LEU A 137 11.57 7.44 3.61
CA LEU A 137 10.95 8.75 3.55
C LEU A 137 11.72 9.71 4.46
N GLU A 138 12.29 10.77 3.86
CA GLU A 138 13.10 11.75 4.60
C GLU A 138 12.27 12.94 5.10
N SER A 139 11.07 13.11 4.57
CA SER A 139 10.21 14.25 4.88
C SER A 139 9.12 13.87 5.87
N GLU A 140 9.04 14.58 7.01
CA GLU A 140 7.91 14.44 7.94
C GLU A 140 6.54 14.68 7.29
N SER A 141 6.50 15.38 6.15
CA SER A 141 5.27 15.59 5.39
C SER A 141 4.79 14.35 4.63
N GLU A 142 5.65 13.34 4.46
CA GLU A 142 5.32 12.06 3.83
C GLU A 142 5.44 10.88 4.82
N ASP A 143 6.31 11.00 5.83
CA ASP A 143 6.47 10.00 6.89
C ASP A 143 5.44 10.23 8.00
N ASN A 144 4.18 9.94 7.70
CA ASN A 144 3.07 10.00 8.66
C ASN A 144 1.92 9.07 8.23
N THR A 145 0.95 8.83 9.11
CA THR A 145 -0.12 7.85 8.91
C THR A 145 -1.16 8.22 7.85
N ASP A 146 -1.18 9.45 7.35
CA ASP A 146 -1.98 9.79 6.18
C ASP A 146 -1.41 9.20 4.88
N TRP A 147 -0.10 8.95 4.82
CA TRP A 147 0.59 8.44 3.64
C TRP A 147 1.10 7.02 3.79
N THR A 148 1.46 6.58 4.98
CA THR A 148 1.94 5.22 5.25
C THR A 148 1.64 4.78 6.67
N MET A 149 1.00 3.63 6.80
CA MET A 149 0.74 2.99 8.10
C MET A 149 2.01 2.48 8.78
N MET A 150 3.15 2.46 8.05
CA MET A 150 4.44 2.04 8.57
C MET A 150 5.20 3.18 9.27
N SER A 151 4.62 4.37 9.39
CA SER A 151 5.14 5.50 10.16
C SER A 151 4.69 5.44 11.63
N TYR A 152 5.47 6.07 12.52
CA TYR A 152 5.10 6.34 13.91
C TYR A 152 4.66 7.80 14.13
N THR A 153 4.57 8.58 13.07
CA THR A 153 4.11 9.97 13.11
C THR A 153 2.62 10.00 12.76
N ASP A 154 1.81 10.55 13.66
CA ASP A 154 0.39 10.75 13.39
C ASP A 154 0.19 11.76 12.24
N GLY A 155 -0.67 11.44 11.28
CA GLY A 155 -1.16 12.37 10.26
C GLY A 155 -2.29 13.26 10.78
N ASP A 156 -2.94 13.97 9.87
CA ASP A 156 -4.12 14.80 10.18
C ASP A 156 -5.38 13.96 10.43
N SER A 157 -5.41 12.74 9.88
CA SER A 157 -6.50 11.78 10.04
C SER A 157 -6.45 11.12 11.41
N THR A 158 -7.62 10.86 11.99
CA THR A 158 -7.72 9.94 13.12
C THR A 158 -7.63 8.52 12.60
N TYR A 159 -7.21 7.58 13.41
CA TYR A 159 -6.98 6.16 13.14
C TYR A 159 -7.59 5.58 11.86
N SER A 160 -6.83 4.74 11.15
CA SER A 160 -7.25 4.08 9.93
C SER A 160 -7.42 2.56 10.12
N ALA A 161 -8.36 1.98 9.40
CA ALA A 161 -8.53 0.53 9.27
C ALA A 161 -8.08 0.02 7.90
N ASN A 162 -7.40 0.87 7.12
CA ASN A 162 -6.91 0.56 5.78
C ASN A 162 -5.45 0.96 5.65
N PHE A 163 -4.74 0.34 4.74
CA PHE A 163 -3.43 0.80 4.30
C PHE A 163 -3.51 2.17 3.64
N ALA A 164 -2.48 2.96 3.81
CA ALA A 164 -2.36 4.30 3.24
C ALA A 164 -1.77 4.24 1.80
N PRO A 165 -1.81 5.33 1.02
CA PRO A 165 -1.45 5.31 -0.40
C PRO A 165 -0.06 4.75 -0.72
N LEU A 166 0.96 5.06 0.08
CA LEU A 166 2.33 4.56 -0.17
C LEU A 166 2.47 3.07 0.17
N ASP A 167 1.75 2.59 1.20
CA ASP A 167 1.70 1.16 1.51
C ASP A 167 1.07 0.38 0.35
N ILE A 168 -0.05 0.88 -0.17
CA ILE A 168 -0.74 0.26 -1.32
C ILE A 168 0.18 0.23 -2.54
N ALA A 169 0.92 1.31 -2.83
CA ALA A 169 1.89 1.33 -3.92
C ALA A 169 2.98 0.26 -3.74
N ALA A 170 3.51 0.12 -2.54
CA ALA A 170 4.50 -0.91 -2.22
C ALA A 170 3.92 -2.33 -2.31
N LEU A 171 2.70 -2.55 -1.80
CA LEU A 171 2.01 -3.84 -1.87
C LEU A 171 1.66 -4.22 -3.31
N HIS A 172 1.29 -3.27 -4.17
CA HIS A 172 1.10 -3.51 -5.60
C HIS A 172 2.39 -3.94 -6.30
N TYR A 173 3.52 -3.34 -5.94
CA TYR A 173 4.82 -3.76 -6.46
C TYR A 173 5.16 -5.20 -6.07
N ILE A 174 4.81 -5.63 -4.84
CA ILE A 174 5.13 -6.97 -4.31
C ILE A 174 4.14 -8.03 -4.80
N TYR A 175 2.85 -7.72 -4.79
CA TYR A 175 1.78 -8.71 -4.94
C TYR A 175 0.92 -8.53 -6.19
N GLY A 176 0.99 -7.38 -6.87
CA GLY A 176 0.10 -7.03 -7.97
C GLY A 176 -1.22 -6.41 -7.52
N VAL A 177 -1.99 -5.93 -8.50
CA VAL A 177 -3.30 -5.31 -8.32
C VAL A 177 -4.39 -6.37 -8.44
N ALA A 178 -5.40 -6.33 -7.57
CA ALA A 178 -6.57 -7.21 -7.68
C ALA A 178 -7.31 -6.93 -9.01
N ALA A 179 -7.63 -7.99 -9.75
CA ALA A 179 -8.18 -7.87 -11.11
C ALA A 179 -9.55 -7.18 -11.20
N ASP A 180 -10.29 -7.12 -10.09
CA ASP A 180 -11.63 -6.53 -10.00
C ASP A 180 -11.62 -5.12 -9.35
N VAL A 181 -10.45 -4.56 -9.09
CA VAL A 181 -10.33 -3.18 -8.62
C VAL A 181 -10.68 -2.22 -9.76
N ASN A 182 -11.65 -1.34 -9.52
CA ASN A 182 -12.12 -0.35 -10.50
C ASN A 182 -12.43 -0.94 -11.90
N GLU A 183 -13.04 -2.15 -11.96
CA GLU A 183 -13.40 -2.79 -13.24
C GLU A 183 -14.14 -1.84 -14.19
N GLY A 184 -13.72 -1.84 -15.47
CA GLY A 184 -14.33 -1.05 -16.53
C GLY A 184 -13.65 0.30 -16.71
N ASN A 185 -14.14 1.05 -17.69
CA ASN A 185 -13.49 2.29 -18.11
C ASN A 185 -13.63 3.39 -17.05
N SER A 186 -12.52 3.84 -16.54
CA SER A 186 -12.42 4.88 -15.50
C SER A 186 -11.84 6.19 -16.06
N THR A 187 -12.13 7.29 -15.41
CA THR A 187 -11.52 8.59 -15.71
C THR A 187 -10.96 9.19 -14.42
N TYR A 188 -9.66 9.34 -14.38
CA TYR A 188 -8.92 9.91 -13.25
C TYR A 188 -8.66 11.39 -13.54
N LEU A 189 -9.36 12.25 -12.81
CA LEU A 189 -9.14 13.69 -12.91
C LEU A 189 -7.79 14.04 -12.31
N PHE A 190 -6.99 14.76 -13.09
CA PHE A 190 -5.70 15.26 -12.68
C PHE A 190 -5.73 16.78 -12.65
N ASP A 191 -5.89 17.32 -11.47
CA ASP A 191 -5.81 18.74 -11.17
C ASP A 191 -4.81 18.97 -10.02
N ASP A 192 -4.60 20.21 -9.61
CA ASP A 192 -3.67 20.58 -8.56
C ASP A 192 -4.30 20.61 -7.15
N SER A 193 -5.41 19.90 -6.95
CA SER A 193 -6.14 19.89 -5.68
C SER A 193 -5.56 18.94 -4.64
N GLN A 194 -5.02 17.78 -5.07
CA GLN A 194 -4.42 16.78 -4.20
C GLN A 194 -3.50 15.85 -4.97
N GLY A 195 -2.54 15.23 -4.27
CA GLY A 195 -1.73 14.14 -4.83
C GLY A 195 -2.60 12.92 -5.14
N VAL A 196 -2.37 12.29 -6.29
CA VAL A 196 -3.19 11.16 -6.77
C VAL A 196 -2.33 9.92 -6.97
N PHE A 197 -2.76 8.82 -6.38
CA PHE A 197 -2.21 7.49 -6.63
C PHE A 197 -3.27 6.67 -7.36
N VAL A 198 -3.04 6.41 -8.65
CA VAL A 198 -4.00 5.72 -9.51
C VAL A 198 -3.84 4.22 -9.33
N VAL A 199 -4.95 3.54 -9.06
CA VAL A 199 -5.07 2.09 -8.96
C VAL A 199 -6.22 1.64 -9.82
N ASP A 200 -5.94 0.80 -10.81
CA ASP A 200 -6.93 0.24 -11.70
C ASP A 200 -6.59 -1.20 -12.07
N GLY A 201 -7.58 -2.06 -12.18
CA GLY A 201 -7.40 -3.47 -12.50
C GLY A 201 -7.61 -3.79 -13.97
N GLN A 202 -8.65 -3.27 -14.58
CA GLN A 202 -9.01 -3.57 -15.97
C GLN A 202 -9.92 -2.49 -16.56
N GLY A 203 -9.67 -2.14 -17.81
CA GLY A 203 -10.52 -1.19 -18.50
C GLY A 203 -9.88 -0.65 -19.77
N VAL A 204 -10.36 0.51 -20.17
CA VAL A 204 -9.68 1.51 -21.00
C VAL A 204 -9.81 2.81 -20.23
N ASP A 205 -8.74 3.24 -19.63
CA ASP A 205 -8.74 4.20 -18.56
C ASP A 205 -8.02 5.48 -18.95
N VAL A 206 -8.46 6.61 -18.42
CA VAL A 206 -8.03 7.94 -18.88
C VAL A 206 -7.50 8.76 -17.71
N ILE A 207 -6.30 9.33 -17.88
CA ILE A 207 -5.87 10.47 -17.06
C ILE A 207 -6.34 11.77 -17.74
N ASP A 208 -7.20 12.52 -17.07
CA ASP A 208 -7.80 13.75 -17.60
C ASP A 208 -7.30 14.99 -16.86
N ALA A 209 -6.37 15.73 -17.49
CA ALA A 209 -5.86 17.02 -17.03
C ALA A 209 -6.51 18.22 -17.75
N SER A 210 -7.66 18.04 -18.40
CA SER A 210 -8.34 19.12 -19.16
C SER A 210 -8.73 20.33 -18.31
N SER A 211 -8.83 20.18 -16.99
CA SER A 211 -9.11 21.25 -16.03
C SER A 211 -7.88 21.89 -15.41
N ALA A 212 -6.67 21.39 -15.70
CA ALA A 212 -5.43 21.91 -15.17
C ALA A 212 -5.25 23.41 -15.46
N GLN A 213 -4.68 24.13 -14.48
CA GLN A 213 -4.49 25.59 -14.58
C GLN A 213 -3.05 25.97 -15.02
N SER A 214 -2.23 24.98 -15.34
CA SER A 214 -0.88 25.11 -15.86
C SER A 214 -0.56 23.91 -16.74
N ALA A 215 0.57 23.97 -17.47
CA ALA A 215 1.03 22.88 -18.31
C ALA A 215 1.14 21.55 -17.54
N ALA A 216 0.57 20.51 -18.09
CA ALA A 216 0.62 19.15 -17.52
C ALA A 216 1.76 18.35 -18.18
N THR A 217 2.45 17.58 -17.37
CA THR A 217 3.34 16.51 -17.85
C THR A 217 2.78 15.18 -17.39
N ILE A 218 2.30 14.36 -18.31
CA ILE A 218 1.63 13.09 -18.03
C ILE A 218 2.48 11.95 -18.59
N TYR A 219 2.77 10.99 -17.74
CA TYR A 219 3.40 9.71 -18.06
C TYR A 219 2.42 8.58 -17.77
N LEU A 220 2.13 7.73 -18.77
CA LEU A 220 1.26 6.57 -18.59
C LEU A 220 2.03 5.31 -18.13
N THR A 221 3.35 5.39 -18.02
CA THR A 221 4.16 4.31 -17.46
C THR A 221 3.97 4.24 -15.95
N GLU A 222 3.69 3.05 -15.43
CA GLU A 222 3.59 2.80 -14.00
C GLU A 222 4.86 3.24 -13.22
N GLY A 223 4.68 3.79 -12.04
CA GLY A 223 5.76 4.28 -11.17
C GLY A 223 6.34 5.64 -11.57
N ASP A 224 6.04 6.16 -12.77
CA ASP A 224 6.47 7.50 -13.16
C ASP A 224 5.60 8.59 -12.51
N TRP A 225 6.20 9.76 -12.29
CA TRP A 225 5.55 10.89 -11.63
C TRP A 225 5.09 11.93 -12.64
N SER A 226 3.82 11.97 -12.91
CA SER A 226 3.15 13.05 -13.65
C SER A 226 2.98 14.27 -12.74
N PHE A 227 2.95 15.48 -13.32
CA PHE A 227 2.82 16.71 -12.56
C PHE A 227 2.18 17.84 -13.37
N ILE A 228 1.56 18.79 -12.68
CA ILE A 228 1.04 20.04 -13.23
C ILE A 228 1.95 21.18 -12.78
N GLY A 229 2.45 22.00 -13.74
CA GLY A 229 3.38 23.09 -13.48
C GLY A 229 4.79 22.60 -13.17
N GLU A 230 5.30 22.81 -11.98
CA GLU A 230 6.65 22.38 -11.57
C GLU A 230 6.58 21.05 -10.80
N LYS A 231 7.47 20.12 -11.14
CA LYS A 231 7.62 18.87 -10.42
C LYS A 231 8.10 19.13 -9.00
N SER A 232 7.40 18.60 -8.01
CA SER A 232 7.82 18.60 -6.61
C SER A 232 8.84 17.50 -6.34
N ASP A 233 9.63 17.65 -5.27
CA ASP A 233 10.47 16.58 -4.71
C ASP A 233 9.66 15.56 -3.90
N LEU A 234 8.39 15.89 -3.56
CA LEU A 234 7.48 15.02 -2.79
C LEU A 234 6.48 14.35 -3.71
N ILE A 235 6.42 13.03 -3.72
CA ILE A 235 5.48 12.25 -4.54
C ILE A 235 4.01 12.51 -4.15
N THR A 236 3.78 12.92 -2.91
CA THR A 236 2.45 13.19 -2.35
C THR A 236 1.94 14.61 -2.60
N SER A 237 2.73 15.45 -3.28
CA SER A 237 2.34 16.84 -3.57
C SER A 237 1.04 16.91 -4.37
N ALA A 238 0.21 17.92 -4.06
CA ALA A 238 -1.11 18.09 -4.66
C ALA A 238 -1.11 18.19 -6.20
N ASN A 239 -0.03 18.67 -6.79
CA ASN A 239 0.11 18.78 -8.24
C ASN A 239 0.76 17.55 -8.89
N GLN A 240 0.83 16.41 -8.21
CA GLN A 240 1.45 15.17 -8.73
C GLN A 240 0.47 14.02 -8.79
N LEU A 241 0.67 13.15 -9.78
CA LEU A 241 -0.06 11.90 -9.98
C LEU A 241 0.93 10.79 -10.28
N THR A 242 0.75 9.66 -9.62
CA THR A 242 1.53 8.43 -9.86
C THR A 242 0.58 7.29 -10.20
N ILE A 243 0.88 6.57 -11.27
CA ILE A 243 0.20 5.32 -11.59
C ILE A 243 0.90 4.21 -10.80
N ASN A 244 0.17 3.52 -9.95
CA ASN A 244 0.73 2.46 -9.13
C ASN A 244 1.22 1.28 -9.98
N PHE A 245 2.17 0.53 -9.45
CA PHE A 245 2.72 -0.66 -10.12
C PHE A 245 1.63 -1.69 -10.44
N ASN A 246 1.74 -2.34 -11.58
CA ASN A 246 0.77 -3.29 -12.14
C ASN A 246 -0.62 -2.68 -12.43
N THR A 247 -0.71 -1.37 -12.58
CA THR A 247 -1.87 -0.63 -13.07
C THR A 247 -1.62 -0.23 -14.52
N GLU A 248 -2.54 -0.53 -15.42
CA GLU A 248 -2.48 -0.14 -16.83
C GLU A 248 -3.44 1.02 -17.09
N ILE A 249 -2.95 2.08 -17.75
CA ILE A 249 -3.76 3.23 -18.18
C ILE A 249 -3.45 3.46 -19.66
N GLU A 250 -4.50 3.55 -20.49
CA GLU A 250 -4.35 3.62 -21.94
C GLU A 250 -4.34 5.05 -22.47
N ASP A 251 -5.11 5.96 -21.87
CA ASP A 251 -5.40 7.24 -22.48
C ASP A 251 -4.99 8.43 -21.60
N ALA A 252 -4.67 9.56 -22.24
CA ALA A 252 -4.42 10.82 -21.54
C ALA A 252 -4.99 12.02 -22.30
N ILE A 253 -5.50 12.98 -21.54
CA ILE A 253 -6.00 14.26 -22.03
C ILE A 253 -5.25 15.40 -21.32
N GLY A 254 -4.57 16.24 -22.09
CA GLY A 254 -3.98 17.49 -21.65
C GLY A 254 -5.00 18.62 -21.55
N GLY A 255 -4.54 19.84 -21.28
CA GLY A 255 -5.37 20.99 -20.99
C GLY A 255 -5.33 22.10 -22.04
N ASP A 256 -5.29 23.33 -21.56
CA ASP A 256 -5.26 24.55 -22.38
C ASP A 256 -3.82 25.12 -22.52
N PHE A 257 -2.80 24.42 -22.05
CA PHE A 257 -1.41 24.88 -22.00
C PHE A 257 -0.49 24.01 -22.90
N ASP A 258 0.79 24.37 -22.98
CA ASP A 258 1.78 23.57 -23.72
C ASP A 258 2.12 22.32 -22.90
N ASP A 259 1.46 21.21 -23.17
CA ASP A 259 1.51 19.98 -22.39
C ASP A 259 2.54 18.97 -22.93
N THR A 260 2.92 18.04 -22.06
CA THR A 260 3.75 16.88 -22.44
C THR A 260 3.03 15.60 -22.06
N LEU A 261 2.72 14.73 -23.04
CA LEU A 261 2.07 13.45 -22.84
C LEU A 261 2.97 12.34 -23.37
N SER A 262 3.26 11.35 -22.54
CA SER A 262 3.99 10.15 -22.90
C SER A 262 3.15 8.91 -22.61
N GLY A 263 2.88 8.12 -23.63
CA GLY A 263 2.22 6.83 -23.54
C GLY A 263 3.09 5.76 -22.87
N ASN A 264 2.70 4.51 -23.05
CA ASN A 264 3.37 3.35 -22.49
C ASN A 264 3.59 2.24 -23.55
N LEU A 265 3.44 0.97 -23.18
CA LEU A 265 3.57 -0.16 -24.14
C LEU A 265 2.25 -0.57 -24.78
N LEU A 266 1.13 0.04 -24.38
CA LEU A 266 -0.22 -0.26 -24.86
C LEU A 266 -0.57 0.59 -26.08
N ASP A 267 -1.69 0.31 -26.73
CA ASP A 267 -2.28 1.16 -27.76
C ASP A 267 -2.93 2.37 -27.08
N ASN A 268 -2.34 3.56 -27.16
CA ASN A 268 -2.75 4.75 -26.43
C ASN A 268 -3.57 5.72 -27.29
N SER A 269 -4.50 6.47 -26.66
CA SER A 269 -5.13 7.65 -27.24
C SER A 269 -4.72 8.89 -26.45
N LEU A 270 -3.86 9.75 -27.03
CA LEU A 270 -3.30 10.92 -26.37
C LEU A 270 -3.80 12.21 -27.02
N GLN A 271 -4.45 13.07 -26.25
CA GLN A 271 -5.01 14.34 -26.71
C GLN A 271 -4.33 15.50 -25.97
N GLY A 272 -3.52 16.31 -26.68
CA GLY A 272 -2.84 17.45 -26.06
C GLY A 272 -3.77 18.59 -25.65
N GLY A 273 -4.87 18.80 -26.39
CA GLY A 273 -5.80 19.91 -26.11
C GLY A 273 -5.43 21.19 -26.85
N LYS A 274 -5.39 22.33 -26.16
CA LYS A 274 -4.89 23.59 -26.72
C LYS A 274 -3.45 23.81 -26.26
N GLY A 275 -2.68 24.44 -27.13
CA GLY A 275 -1.28 24.73 -26.82
C GLY A 275 -0.36 24.21 -27.92
N ASN A 276 0.94 24.20 -27.62
CA ASN A 276 1.94 23.55 -28.46
C ASN A 276 2.45 22.31 -27.70
N ASP A 277 1.78 21.20 -27.93
CA ASP A 277 1.96 20.00 -27.11
C ASP A 277 3.05 19.09 -27.64
N LEU A 278 3.73 18.43 -26.72
CA LEU A 278 4.69 17.38 -27.01
C LEU A 278 4.04 16.02 -26.68
N ILE A 279 3.69 15.24 -27.72
CA ILE A 279 3.04 13.96 -27.56
C ILE A 279 3.92 12.85 -28.07
N LYS A 280 4.09 11.77 -27.31
CA LYS A 280 4.81 10.56 -27.64
C LYS A 280 3.96 9.35 -27.33
N GLY A 281 3.65 8.52 -28.32
CA GLY A 281 2.90 7.29 -28.13
C GLY A 281 3.72 6.19 -27.46
N GLU A 282 5.06 6.23 -27.60
CA GLU A 282 6.03 5.19 -27.22
C GLU A 282 5.82 3.93 -28.05
N ALA A 283 5.36 2.81 -27.50
CA ALA A 283 5.14 1.58 -28.22
C ALA A 283 3.65 1.23 -28.26
N GLY A 284 3.18 0.63 -29.33
CA GLY A 284 1.76 0.35 -29.54
C GLY A 284 1.27 0.88 -30.87
N ASN A 285 -0.05 0.83 -31.08
CA ASN A 285 -0.72 1.46 -32.23
C ASN A 285 -1.48 2.69 -31.70
N ASP A 286 -0.80 3.81 -31.62
CA ASP A 286 -1.28 4.98 -30.91
C ASP A 286 -2.08 5.93 -31.80
N TYR A 287 -3.05 6.60 -31.18
CA TYR A 287 -3.78 7.73 -31.74
C TYR A 287 -3.35 9.02 -31.01
N LEU A 288 -2.74 9.96 -31.78
CA LEU A 288 -2.13 11.17 -31.26
C LEU A 288 -2.79 12.41 -31.84
#